data_4559fa762677358a45e56bbc8e3447ac
#
_entry.id   4559fa762677358a45e56bbc8e3447ac
#
_cell.length_a   1.000
_cell.length_b   1.000
_cell.length_c   1.000
_cell.angle_alpha   90.00
_cell.angle_beta   90.00
_cell.angle_gamma   90.00
#
_symmetry.space_group_name_H-M   'P 1'
#
loop_
_entity.id
_entity.type
_entity.pdbx_description
1 polymer ?
#
loop_
_entity_poly.entity_id
_entity_poly.type
_entity_poly.pdbx_seq_one_letter_code
_entity_poly.pdbx_strand_id
1 'polypeptide(L)'
;AKDIMRILSDRDLAQRIAVEATEIFNGKEANFAEITSMIDKHKTSVSEDKNPAVTNNIEEVMELLDVTTKWKFNIPVLKENVGGIGGGNLMIAFARPETGKTAFWVSLCAGPDGFCSQGAKVHAFINEEPAIRTQIRAISCYTGMSRDEILFDRVQAQRIWSEIKDNIFMFDTVDWSIEDIDAHCEKNKPDIIVIDQLDKINVSGTYARTDEKLRQIYTSVR
;
A
#
# COMPACT_ATOMS: atom_id res chain seq x y z
N ALA A 1 -37.22 -0.42 -4.98
CA ALA A 1 -36.75 0.39 -6.12
C ALA A 1 -35.23 0.26 -6.30
N LYS A 2 -34.39 0.43 -5.23
CA LYS A 2 -32.91 0.32 -5.30
C LYS A 2 -32.46 -1.06 -5.81
N ASP A 3 -33.04 -2.16 -5.33
CA ASP A 3 -32.68 -3.52 -5.75
C ASP A 3 -32.96 -3.78 -7.25
N ILE A 4 -34.06 -3.24 -7.77
CA ILE A 4 -34.41 -3.36 -9.20
C ILE A 4 -33.41 -2.60 -10.05
N MET A 5 -33.00 -1.40 -9.64
CA MET A 5 -32.01 -0.60 -10.36
C MET A 5 -30.64 -1.30 -10.36
N ARG A 6 -30.25 -1.92 -9.25
CA ARG A 6 -29.03 -2.72 -9.16
C ARG A 6 -29.04 -3.90 -10.12
N ILE A 7 -30.11 -4.69 -10.11
CA ILE A 7 -30.27 -5.85 -11.02
C ILE A 7 -30.22 -5.42 -12.49
N LEU A 8 -30.85 -4.30 -12.84
CA LEU A 8 -30.79 -3.77 -14.20
C LEU A 8 -29.39 -3.31 -14.60
N SER A 9 -28.68 -2.66 -13.68
CA SER A 9 -27.30 -2.22 -13.89
C SER A 9 -26.32 -3.40 -14.04
N ASP A 10 -26.44 -4.42 -13.18
CA ASP A 10 -25.65 -5.66 -13.24
C ASP A 10 -25.89 -6.39 -14.59
N ARG A 11 -27.13 -6.41 -15.04
CA ARG A 11 -27.51 -7.03 -16.31
C ARG A 11 -26.95 -6.28 -17.53
N ASP A 12 -26.98 -4.94 -17.51
CA ASP A 12 -26.40 -4.11 -18.57
C ASP A 12 -24.88 -4.32 -18.68
N LEU A 13 -24.17 -4.33 -17.54
CA LEU A 13 -22.74 -4.65 -17.50
C LEU A 13 -22.44 -6.04 -18.05
N ALA A 14 -23.18 -7.06 -17.61
CA ALA A 14 -22.98 -8.44 -18.07
C ALA A 14 -23.21 -8.55 -19.59
N GLN A 15 -24.19 -7.83 -20.14
CA GLN A 15 -24.46 -7.81 -21.58
C GLN A 15 -23.32 -7.14 -22.36
N ARG A 16 -22.75 -6.05 -21.87
CA ARG A 16 -21.60 -5.37 -22.51
C ARG A 16 -20.36 -6.23 -22.49
N ILE A 17 -20.06 -6.88 -21.37
CA ILE A 17 -18.93 -7.82 -21.27
C ILE A 17 -19.11 -8.99 -22.23
N ALA A 18 -20.33 -9.53 -22.36
CA ALA A 18 -20.61 -10.63 -23.27
C ALA A 18 -20.43 -10.24 -24.74
N VAL A 19 -20.81 -9.02 -25.12
CA VAL A 19 -20.60 -8.49 -26.48
C VAL A 19 -19.10 -8.39 -26.76
N GLU A 20 -18.32 -7.75 -25.88
CA GLU A 20 -16.89 -7.58 -26.06
C GLU A 20 -16.16 -8.93 -26.11
N ALA A 21 -16.52 -9.86 -25.23
CA ALA A 21 -15.98 -11.22 -25.23
C ALA A 21 -16.28 -11.98 -26.54
N THR A 22 -17.48 -11.77 -27.09
CA THR A 22 -17.88 -12.37 -28.38
C THR A 22 -17.09 -11.77 -29.54
N GLU A 23 -16.83 -10.48 -29.54
CA GLU A 23 -16.02 -9.81 -30.55
C GLU A 23 -14.56 -10.29 -30.51
N ILE A 24 -13.98 -10.44 -29.32
CA ILE A 24 -12.65 -11.02 -29.14
C ILE A 24 -12.60 -12.46 -29.66
N PHE A 25 -13.61 -13.27 -29.33
CA PHE A 25 -13.72 -14.65 -29.84
C PHE A 25 -13.81 -14.71 -31.37
N ASN A 26 -14.43 -13.70 -32.00
CA ASN A 26 -14.53 -13.57 -33.44
C ASN A 26 -13.29 -12.95 -34.11
N GLY A 27 -12.19 -12.73 -33.35
CA GLY A 27 -10.90 -12.29 -33.89
C GLY A 27 -10.59 -10.80 -33.75
N LYS A 28 -11.40 -10.03 -32.99
CA LYS A 28 -11.03 -8.67 -32.57
C LYS A 28 -9.84 -8.73 -31.60
N GLU A 29 -8.91 -7.82 -31.73
CA GLU A 29 -7.79 -7.69 -30.78
C GLU A 29 -8.31 -7.48 -29.36
N ALA A 30 -7.80 -8.28 -28.40
CA ALA A 30 -8.28 -8.27 -27.03
C ALA A 30 -7.89 -6.98 -26.31
N ASN A 31 -8.87 -6.18 -25.89
CA ASN A 31 -8.68 -5.01 -25.04
C ASN A 31 -9.21 -5.27 -23.62
N PHE A 32 -8.43 -6.03 -22.84
CA PHE A 32 -8.81 -6.33 -21.45
C PHE A 32 -8.88 -5.09 -20.57
N ALA A 33 -8.14 -4.02 -20.90
CA ALA A 33 -8.20 -2.76 -20.18
C ALA A 33 -9.59 -2.10 -20.28
N GLU A 34 -10.27 -2.24 -21.43
CA GLU A 34 -11.63 -1.73 -21.62
C GLU A 34 -12.64 -2.51 -20.77
N ILE A 35 -12.53 -3.83 -20.73
CA ILE A 35 -13.38 -4.68 -19.88
C ILE A 35 -13.19 -4.33 -18.40
N THR A 36 -11.94 -4.19 -17.94
CA THR A 36 -11.63 -3.78 -16.58
C THR A 36 -12.20 -2.41 -16.25
N SER A 37 -12.05 -1.43 -17.16
CA SER A 37 -12.63 -0.10 -16.99
C SER A 37 -14.17 -0.11 -16.88
N MET A 38 -14.85 -0.99 -17.63
CA MET A 38 -16.31 -1.16 -17.53
C MET A 38 -16.71 -1.69 -16.16
N ILE A 39 -15.98 -2.70 -15.65
CA ILE A 39 -16.21 -3.29 -14.31
C ILE A 39 -15.99 -2.25 -13.22
N ASP A 40 -14.91 -1.49 -13.27
CA ASP A 40 -14.57 -0.51 -12.25
C ASP A 40 -15.55 0.67 -12.23
N LYS A 41 -15.97 1.15 -13.41
CA LYS A 41 -17.03 2.15 -13.49
C LYS A 41 -18.34 1.65 -12.89
N HIS A 42 -18.67 0.39 -13.09
CA HIS A 42 -19.87 -0.22 -12.53
C HIS A 42 -19.78 -0.35 -11.01
N LYS A 43 -18.67 -0.89 -10.48
CA LYS A 43 -18.41 -0.94 -9.02
C LYS A 43 -18.57 0.44 -8.40
N THR A 44 -18.05 1.47 -9.08
CA THR A 44 -18.14 2.86 -8.61
C THR A 44 -19.57 3.41 -8.64
N SER A 45 -20.40 3.01 -9.60
CA SER A 45 -21.78 3.48 -9.73
C SER A 45 -22.76 2.77 -8.81
N VAL A 46 -22.46 1.52 -8.42
CA VAL A 46 -23.31 0.68 -7.56
C VAL A 46 -22.95 0.82 -6.08
N SER A 47 -21.78 1.42 -5.75
CA SER A 47 -21.41 1.69 -4.36
C SER A 47 -22.47 2.60 -3.70
N GLU A 48 -23.13 2.07 -2.68
CA GLU A 48 -24.06 2.81 -1.83
C GLU A 48 -23.41 4.07 -1.29
N ASP A 49 -24.21 5.11 -1.09
CA ASP A 49 -23.86 6.48 -0.65
C ASP A 49 -22.36 6.70 -0.30
N LYS A 50 -21.64 7.25 -1.25
CA LYS A 50 -20.19 7.43 -1.18
C LYS A 50 -19.67 8.30 -0.02
N ASN A 51 -20.59 8.96 0.71
CA ASN A 51 -20.27 9.76 1.89
C ASN A 51 -21.43 9.68 2.89
N PRO A 52 -21.52 8.65 3.74
CA PRO A 52 -22.34 8.74 4.92
C PRO A 52 -21.86 9.96 5.73
N ALA A 53 -22.80 10.77 6.20
CA ALA A 53 -22.45 11.86 7.11
C ALA A 53 -21.66 11.27 8.29
N VAL A 54 -20.58 11.95 8.68
CA VAL A 54 -19.84 11.56 9.89
C VAL A 54 -20.79 11.61 11.07
N THR A 55 -20.73 10.61 11.93
CA THR A 55 -21.57 10.55 13.13
C THR A 55 -21.33 11.78 14.03
N ASN A 56 -22.39 12.25 14.68
CA ASN A 56 -22.31 13.30 15.71
C ASN A 56 -22.21 12.72 17.13
N ASN A 57 -22.14 11.39 17.27
CA ASN A 57 -21.95 10.74 18.56
C ASN A 57 -20.47 10.83 18.96
N ILE A 58 -20.20 11.40 20.12
CA ILE A 58 -18.83 11.65 20.61
C ILE A 58 -18.08 10.33 20.83
N GLU A 59 -18.73 9.31 21.40
CA GLU A 59 -18.12 8.00 21.64
C GLU A 59 -17.68 7.35 20.32
N GLU A 60 -18.55 7.33 19.32
CA GLU A 60 -18.22 6.79 18.00
C GLU A 60 -17.12 7.58 17.30
N VAL A 61 -17.12 8.92 17.42
CA VAL A 61 -16.05 9.76 16.88
C VAL A 61 -14.72 9.43 17.54
N MET A 62 -14.69 9.24 18.87
CA MET A 62 -13.47 8.89 19.58
C MET A 62 -12.95 7.49 19.19
N GLU A 63 -13.84 6.50 19.07
CA GLU A 63 -13.48 5.16 18.57
C GLU A 63 -12.90 5.22 17.16
N LEU A 64 -13.49 5.99 16.25
CA LEU A 64 -12.97 6.19 14.89
C LEU A 64 -11.61 6.86 14.88
N LEU A 65 -11.38 7.84 15.76
CA LEU A 65 -10.08 8.49 15.90
C LEU A 65 -8.99 7.51 16.40
N ASP A 66 -9.32 6.64 17.34
CA ASP A 66 -8.39 5.62 17.84
C ASP A 66 -8.00 4.63 16.74
N VAL A 67 -8.92 4.24 15.87
CA VAL A 67 -8.63 3.38 14.71
C VAL A 67 -7.69 4.09 13.72
N THR A 68 -7.86 5.39 13.48
CA THR A 68 -7.00 6.16 12.56
C THR A 68 -5.61 6.45 13.10
N THR A 69 -5.37 6.24 14.39
CA THR A 69 -4.07 6.42 15.05
C THR A 69 -3.58 5.15 15.74
N LYS A 70 -3.98 4.00 15.24
CA LYS A 70 -3.70 2.67 15.82
C LYS A 70 -2.22 2.42 16.04
N TRP A 71 -1.37 2.77 15.06
CA TRP A 71 0.06 2.54 15.08
C TRP A 71 0.79 3.85 15.44
N LYS A 72 1.41 3.90 16.61
CA LYS A 72 2.09 5.11 17.12
C LYS A 72 3.47 5.28 16.52
N PHE A 73 3.85 6.52 16.23
CA PHE A 73 5.22 6.81 15.80
C PHE A 73 6.23 6.58 16.94
N ASN A 74 7.39 6.00 16.61
CA ASN A 74 8.53 5.83 17.53
C ASN A 74 9.47 7.05 17.54
N ILE A 75 9.31 7.99 16.60
CA ILE A 75 10.08 9.24 16.56
C ILE A 75 9.35 10.27 17.44
N PRO A 76 10.00 10.83 18.49
CA PRO A 76 9.33 11.71 19.46
C PRO A 76 8.54 12.86 18.85
N VAL A 77 9.15 13.62 17.93
CA VAL A 77 8.50 14.76 17.25
C VAL A 77 7.23 14.31 16.49
N LEU A 78 7.24 13.17 15.82
CA LEU A 78 6.06 12.65 15.13
C LEU A 78 5.03 12.12 16.12
N LYS A 79 5.47 11.45 17.17
CA LYS A 79 4.60 10.92 18.22
C LYS A 79 3.83 12.04 18.94
N GLU A 80 4.50 13.14 19.25
CA GLU A 80 3.90 14.28 19.99
C GLU A 80 2.96 15.10 19.11
N ASN A 81 3.30 15.32 17.83
CA ASN A 81 2.55 16.25 16.96
C ASN A 81 1.52 15.55 16.06
N VAL A 82 1.74 14.28 15.69
CA VAL A 82 0.85 13.53 14.80
C VAL A 82 0.22 12.33 15.52
N GLY A 83 0.90 11.78 16.52
CA GLY A 83 0.45 10.64 17.31
C GLY A 83 0.77 9.31 16.63
N GLY A 84 0.06 8.96 15.58
CA GLY A 84 0.20 7.69 14.89
C GLY A 84 -0.44 7.68 13.50
N ILE A 85 -0.49 6.50 12.90
CA ILE A 85 -1.19 6.24 11.64
C ILE A 85 -2.14 5.03 11.79
N GLY A 86 -3.13 4.96 10.92
CA GLY A 86 -4.07 3.84 10.86
C GLY A 86 -4.75 3.77 9.50
N GLY A 87 -5.81 2.99 9.41
CA GLY A 87 -6.55 2.82 8.15
C GLY A 87 -6.99 4.14 7.54
N GLY A 88 -6.76 4.31 6.23
CA GLY A 88 -7.11 5.51 5.47
C GLY A 88 -6.10 6.65 5.56
N ASN A 89 -5.02 6.52 6.30
CA ASN A 89 -3.96 7.55 6.31
C ASN A 89 -2.97 7.33 5.18
N LEU A 90 -2.56 8.41 4.53
CA LEU A 90 -1.48 8.47 3.56
C LEU A 90 -0.36 9.35 4.11
N MET A 91 0.84 8.79 4.21
CA MET A 91 2.05 9.54 4.58
C MET A 91 2.99 9.61 3.38
N ILE A 92 3.47 10.80 3.05
CA ILE A 92 4.42 11.01 1.96
C ILE A 92 5.69 11.64 2.52
N ALA A 93 6.84 10.98 2.32
CA ALA A 93 8.14 11.48 2.73
C ALA A 93 8.93 11.98 1.51
N PHE A 94 9.21 13.28 1.50
CA PHE A 94 10.04 13.91 0.47
C PHE A 94 11.44 14.18 0.99
N ALA A 95 12.44 13.77 0.22
CA ALA A 95 13.82 14.06 0.52
C ALA A 95 14.66 14.03 -0.76
N ARG A 96 15.80 14.73 -0.75
CA ARG A 96 16.78 14.62 -1.84
C ARG A 96 17.35 13.20 -1.90
N PRO A 97 17.86 12.75 -3.06
CA PRO A 97 18.60 11.49 -3.12
C PRO A 97 19.68 11.42 -2.04
N GLU A 98 19.94 10.22 -1.52
CA GLU A 98 20.97 9.93 -0.50
C GLU A 98 20.83 10.64 0.86
N THR A 99 19.69 11.28 1.14
CA THR A 99 19.44 11.95 2.44
C THR A 99 18.80 11.08 3.50
N GLY A 100 18.64 9.78 3.24
CA GLY A 100 18.17 8.81 4.22
C GLY A 100 16.67 8.51 4.22
N LYS A 101 15.93 8.71 3.11
CA LYS A 101 14.51 8.33 3.00
C LYS A 101 14.25 6.89 3.42
N THR A 102 15.03 5.94 2.86
CA THR A 102 14.91 4.52 3.19
C THR A 102 15.21 4.26 4.66
N ALA A 103 16.26 4.88 5.22
CA ALA A 103 16.57 4.77 6.64
C ALA A 103 15.44 5.30 7.54
N PHE A 104 14.77 6.36 7.11
CA PHE A 104 13.66 6.97 7.83
C PHE A 104 12.47 6.00 7.93
N TRP A 105 11.96 5.48 6.82
CA TRP A 105 10.83 4.57 6.88
C TRP A 105 11.19 3.21 7.50
N VAL A 106 12.42 2.72 7.30
CA VAL A 106 12.92 1.53 7.99
C VAL A 106 12.89 1.73 9.50
N SER A 107 13.34 2.90 9.99
CA SER A 107 13.27 3.24 11.42
C SER A 107 11.84 3.27 11.95
N LEU A 108 10.89 3.85 11.20
CA LEU A 108 9.48 3.87 11.59
C LEU A 108 8.86 2.47 11.65
N CYS A 109 9.18 1.61 10.69
CA CYS A 109 8.59 0.27 10.60
C CYS A 109 9.30 -0.75 11.47
N ALA A 110 10.63 -0.87 11.30
CA ALA A 110 11.46 -1.91 11.91
C ALA A 110 12.38 -1.41 13.03
N GLY A 111 12.33 -0.14 13.40
CA GLY A 111 13.08 0.35 14.57
C GLY A 111 12.50 -0.13 15.89
N PRO A 112 13.23 0.04 17.01
CA PRO A 112 12.67 -0.16 18.33
C PRO A 112 11.39 0.66 18.52
N ASP A 113 10.35 0.05 19.10
CA ASP A 113 9.01 0.63 19.24
C ASP A 113 8.36 1.06 17.91
N GLY A 114 8.90 0.60 16.77
CA GLY A 114 8.33 0.84 15.44
C GLY A 114 7.03 0.07 15.22
N PHE A 115 6.43 0.27 14.04
CA PHE A 115 5.12 -0.32 13.75
C PHE A 115 5.10 -1.85 13.84
N CYS A 116 6.18 -2.53 13.39
CA CYS A 116 6.27 -3.99 13.49
C CYS A 116 6.33 -4.49 14.94
N SER A 117 7.00 -3.74 15.84
CA SER A 117 7.04 -4.06 17.27
C SER A 117 5.67 -3.89 17.94
N GLN A 118 4.82 -3.03 17.40
CA GLN A 118 3.44 -2.85 17.84
C GLN A 118 2.49 -3.90 17.23
N GLY A 119 3.00 -4.82 16.39
CA GLY A 119 2.25 -5.90 15.76
C GLY A 119 1.67 -5.54 14.39
N ALA A 120 2.03 -4.40 13.79
CA ALA A 120 1.60 -4.06 12.43
C ALA A 120 2.26 -4.98 11.41
N LYS A 121 1.47 -5.54 10.50
CA LYS A 121 1.96 -6.26 9.34
C LYS A 121 2.32 -5.27 8.23
N VAL A 122 3.62 -5.09 8.01
CA VAL A 122 4.17 -4.12 7.05
C VAL A 122 4.63 -4.84 5.78
N HIS A 123 4.12 -4.42 4.62
CA HIS A 123 4.62 -4.85 3.32
C HIS A 123 5.32 -3.68 2.63
N ALA A 124 6.60 -3.86 2.30
CA ALA A 124 7.42 -2.85 1.65
C ALA A 124 7.77 -3.26 0.22
N PHE A 125 7.41 -2.43 -0.73
CA PHE A 125 7.62 -2.58 -2.16
C PHE A 125 8.84 -1.75 -2.56
N ILE A 126 9.95 -2.42 -2.89
CA ILE A 126 11.27 -1.83 -3.11
C ILE A 126 11.56 -1.85 -4.61
N ASN A 127 11.77 -0.69 -5.21
CA ASN A 127 12.03 -0.53 -6.64
C ASN A 127 13.26 0.34 -6.98
N GLU A 128 14.05 0.72 -5.98
CA GLU A 128 15.29 1.48 -6.17
C GLU A 128 16.54 0.61 -6.07
N GLU A 129 16.59 -0.29 -5.11
CA GLU A 129 17.72 -1.20 -4.86
C GLU A 129 17.17 -2.61 -4.56
N PRO A 130 18.01 -3.66 -4.63
CA PRO A 130 17.56 -4.99 -4.23
C PRO A 130 17.03 -5.02 -2.80
N ALA A 131 15.82 -5.58 -2.59
CA ALA A 131 15.12 -5.60 -1.29
C ALA A 131 15.97 -6.22 -0.17
N ILE A 132 16.89 -7.14 -0.51
CA ILE A 132 17.82 -7.74 0.46
C ILE A 132 18.73 -6.71 1.14
N ARG A 133 19.07 -5.59 0.45
CA ARG A 133 19.87 -4.51 1.05
C ARG A 133 19.08 -3.73 2.07
N THR A 134 17.82 -3.50 1.79
CA THR A 134 16.90 -2.86 2.75
C THR A 134 16.56 -3.80 3.90
N GLN A 135 16.44 -5.10 3.63
CA GLN A 135 16.23 -6.12 4.65
C GLN A 135 17.36 -6.15 5.69
N ILE A 136 18.63 -6.10 5.27
CA ILE A 136 19.74 -6.08 6.23
C ILE A 136 19.77 -4.78 7.04
N ARG A 137 19.36 -3.64 6.45
CA ARG A 137 19.21 -2.37 7.19
C ARG A 137 18.11 -2.48 8.26
N ALA A 138 16.98 -3.13 7.95
CA ALA A 138 15.91 -3.35 8.92
C ALA A 138 16.37 -4.25 10.07
N ILE A 139 17.09 -5.32 9.77
CA ILE A 139 17.69 -6.21 10.80
C ILE A 139 18.65 -5.40 11.68
N SER A 140 19.56 -4.64 11.07
CA SER A 140 20.51 -3.80 11.82
C SER A 140 19.78 -2.74 12.67
N CYS A 141 18.75 -2.13 12.14
CA CYS A 141 17.96 -1.11 12.84
C CYS A 141 17.27 -1.69 14.09
N TYR A 142 16.67 -2.88 13.95
CA TYR A 142 15.97 -3.51 15.05
C TYR A 142 16.89 -4.12 16.10
N THR A 143 17.92 -4.84 15.66
CA THR A 143 18.85 -5.53 16.55
C THR A 143 19.86 -4.60 17.22
N GLY A 144 20.04 -3.40 16.69
CA GLY A 144 21.11 -2.49 17.09
C GLY A 144 22.52 -2.96 16.69
N MET A 145 22.62 -4.04 15.88
CA MET A 145 23.87 -4.65 15.47
C MET A 145 24.28 -4.15 14.08
N SER A 146 25.54 -3.84 13.92
CA SER A 146 26.15 -3.60 12.61
C SER A 146 26.13 -4.87 11.76
N ARG A 147 26.36 -4.72 10.45
CA ARG A 147 26.44 -5.87 9.53
C ARG A 147 27.51 -6.87 9.97
N ASP A 148 28.68 -6.39 10.42
CA ASP A 148 29.79 -7.25 10.81
C ASP A 148 29.49 -7.99 12.12
N GLU A 149 28.81 -7.35 13.07
CA GLU A 149 28.33 -8.00 14.29
C GLU A 149 27.26 -9.05 14.01
N ILE A 150 26.35 -8.80 13.06
CA ILE A 150 25.36 -9.78 12.60
C ILE A 150 26.06 -10.99 11.96
N LEU A 151 27.09 -10.75 11.16
CA LEU A 151 27.88 -11.84 10.55
C LEU A 151 28.65 -12.64 11.60
N PHE A 152 29.14 -12.00 12.64
CA PHE A 152 29.90 -12.62 13.73
C PHE A 152 28.97 -13.43 14.65
N ASP A 153 27.84 -12.89 15.04
CA ASP A 153 26.88 -13.57 15.93
C ASP A 153 25.46 -13.62 15.32
N ARG A 154 25.31 -14.51 14.34
CA ARG A 154 24.03 -14.74 13.65
C ARG A 154 22.95 -15.28 14.58
N VAL A 155 23.33 -16.03 15.61
CA VAL A 155 22.38 -16.62 16.56
C VAL A 155 21.72 -15.53 17.38
N GLN A 156 22.53 -14.62 17.91
CA GLN A 156 22.02 -13.47 18.67
C GLN A 156 21.15 -12.58 17.79
N ALA A 157 21.63 -12.23 16.60
CA ALA A 157 20.87 -11.42 15.63
C ALA A 157 19.51 -12.07 15.29
N GLN A 158 19.51 -13.38 15.01
CA GLN A 158 18.28 -14.11 14.69
C GLN A 158 17.32 -14.15 15.88
N ARG A 159 17.82 -14.30 17.09
CA ARG A 159 16.99 -14.31 18.30
C ARG A 159 16.27 -12.99 18.46
N ILE A 160 16.98 -11.86 18.36
CA ILE A 160 16.37 -10.52 18.49
C ILE A 160 15.42 -10.26 17.33
N TRP A 161 15.84 -10.54 16.08
CA TRP A 161 15.03 -10.34 14.90
C TRP A 161 13.74 -11.16 14.89
N SER A 162 13.73 -12.32 15.55
CA SER A 162 12.56 -13.19 15.62
C SER A 162 11.33 -12.54 16.25
N GLU A 163 11.50 -11.45 16.99
CA GLU A 163 10.39 -10.72 17.62
C GLU A 163 9.49 -10.00 16.59
N ILE A 164 10.06 -9.57 15.47
CA ILE A 164 9.31 -8.81 14.44
C ILE A 164 9.38 -9.40 13.03
N LYS A 165 10.16 -10.45 12.79
CA LYS A 165 10.41 -11.00 11.46
C LYS A 165 9.14 -11.36 10.68
N ASP A 166 8.08 -11.76 11.37
CA ASP A 166 6.81 -12.18 10.79
C ASP A 166 5.84 -10.99 10.56
N ASN A 167 6.28 -9.79 10.93
CA ASN A 167 5.53 -8.54 10.79
C ASN A 167 6.06 -7.63 9.66
N ILE A 168 7.20 -7.96 9.05
CA ILE A 168 7.77 -7.15 7.96
C ILE A 168 8.16 -8.03 6.77
N PHE A 169 7.67 -7.65 5.59
CA PHE A 169 7.93 -8.33 4.33
C PHE A 169 8.38 -7.32 3.29
N MET A 170 9.49 -7.61 2.60
CA MET A 170 10.06 -6.76 1.57
C MET A 170 10.04 -7.48 0.23
N PHE A 171 9.59 -6.79 -0.80
CA PHE A 171 9.42 -7.32 -2.15
C PHE A 171 10.24 -6.50 -3.14
N ASP A 172 11.02 -7.18 -4.01
CA ASP A 172 11.62 -6.54 -5.19
C ASP A 172 10.51 -6.28 -6.21
N THR A 173 10.25 -5.03 -6.52
CA THR A 173 9.09 -4.63 -7.33
C THR A 173 9.46 -3.72 -8.52
N VAL A 174 10.65 -3.90 -9.07
CA VAL A 174 11.17 -3.08 -10.18
C VAL A 174 10.21 -3.07 -11.38
N ASP A 175 9.55 -4.21 -11.65
CA ASP A 175 8.64 -4.38 -12.80
C ASP A 175 7.16 -4.35 -12.42
N TRP A 176 6.84 -4.10 -11.15
CA TRP A 176 5.45 -4.12 -10.69
C TRP A 176 4.71 -2.84 -11.08
N SER A 177 3.44 -3.01 -11.41
CA SER A 177 2.48 -1.93 -11.57
C SER A 177 1.72 -1.63 -10.26
N ILE A 178 0.95 -0.57 -10.22
CA ILE A 178 0.04 -0.28 -9.10
C ILE A 178 -0.99 -1.39 -8.94
N GLU A 179 -1.48 -1.94 -10.03
CA GLU A 179 -2.46 -3.03 -10.05
C GLU A 179 -1.89 -4.32 -9.43
N ASP A 180 -0.59 -4.60 -9.65
CA ASP A 180 0.08 -5.74 -9.04
C ASP A 180 0.21 -5.57 -7.53
N ILE A 181 0.54 -4.34 -7.08
CA ILE A 181 0.61 -4.01 -5.65
C ILE A 181 -0.77 -4.12 -5.00
N ASP A 182 -1.81 -3.61 -5.65
CA ASP A 182 -3.19 -3.67 -5.16
C ASP A 182 -3.66 -5.12 -5.02
N ALA A 183 -3.50 -5.93 -6.06
CA ALA A 183 -3.83 -7.36 -6.03
C ALA A 183 -3.06 -8.12 -4.93
N HIS A 184 -1.78 -7.76 -4.71
CA HIS A 184 -0.98 -8.32 -3.62
C HIS A 184 -1.55 -7.92 -2.24
N CYS A 185 -1.93 -6.66 -2.07
CA CYS A 185 -2.48 -6.14 -0.82
C CYS A 185 -3.87 -6.71 -0.54
N GLU A 186 -4.72 -6.86 -1.55
CA GLU A 186 -6.04 -7.52 -1.39
C GLU A 186 -5.91 -8.96 -0.89
N LYS A 187 -4.93 -9.69 -1.40
CA LYS A 187 -4.68 -11.08 -1.01
C LYS A 187 -4.08 -11.23 0.39
N ASN A 188 -3.13 -10.38 0.74
CA ASN A 188 -2.29 -10.55 1.94
C ASN A 188 -2.73 -9.68 3.13
N LYS A 189 -3.57 -8.66 2.89
CA LYS A 189 -4.17 -7.76 3.89
C LYS A 189 -3.12 -7.18 4.87
N PRO A 190 -2.07 -6.47 4.40
CA PRO A 190 -1.15 -5.79 5.29
C PRO A 190 -1.86 -4.64 6.04
N ASP A 191 -1.38 -4.30 7.23
CA ASP A 191 -1.85 -3.12 7.97
C ASP A 191 -1.24 -1.83 7.42
N ILE A 192 0.02 -1.90 6.96
CA ILE A 192 0.78 -0.77 6.42
C ILE A 192 1.49 -1.21 5.15
N ILE A 193 1.38 -0.39 4.12
CA ILE A 193 2.18 -0.53 2.90
C ILE A 193 3.21 0.60 2.82
N VAL A 194 4.41 0.25 2.38
CA VAL A 194 5.48 1.20 2.06
C VAL A 194 5.84 1.02 0.59
N ILE A 195 5.89 2.11 -0.15
CA ILE A 195 6.36 2.12 -1.54
C ILE A 195 7.58 3.02 -1.58
N ASP A 196 8.77 2.42 -1.78
CA ASP A 196 10.01 3.17 -1.90
C ASP A 196 10.17 3.63 -3.35
N GLN A 197 10.16 4.94 -3.56
CA GLN A 197 10.14 5.60 -4.87
C GLN A 197 8.88 5.33 -5.73
N LEU A 198 7.81 5.94 -5.32
CA LEU A 198 6.51 5.90 -6.01
C LEU A 198 6.58 6.32 -7.49
N ASP A 199 7.48 7.25 -7.84
CA ASP A 199 7.69 7.75 -9.20
C ASP A 199 8.26 6.71 -10.18
N LYS A 200 8.86 5.63 -9.68
CA LYS A 200 9.40 4.52 -10.48
C LYS A 200 8.40 3.40 -10.77
N ILE A 201 7.22 3.43 -10.15
CA ILE A 201 6.20 2.41 -10.38
C ILE A 201 5.69 2.48 -11.81
N ASN A 202 5.48 1.31 -12.40
CA ASN A 202 4.85 1.19 -13.70
C ASN A 202 3.35 1.50 -13.60
N VAL A 203 2.88 2.31 -14.53
CA VAL A 203 1.45 2.64 -14.66
C VAL A 203 1.01 2.25 -16.06
N SER A 204 -0.10 1.55 -16.14
CA SER A 204 -0.71 1.18 -17.42
C SER A 204 -1.19 2.43 -18.15
N GLY A 205 -0.66 2.68 -19.35
CA GLY A 205 -1.05 3.79 -20.21
C GLY A 205 0.12 4.53 -20.86
N THR A 206 -0.19 5.27 -21.92
CA THR A 206 0.78 6.15 -22.61
C THR A 206 0.59 7.57 -22.10
N TYR A 207 1.58 8.09 -21.40
CA TYR A 207 1.55 9.46 -20.85
C TYR A 207 2.45 10.37 -21.67
N ALA A 208 1.92 11.49 -22.09
CA ALA A 208 2.68 12.50 -22.84
C ALA A 208 3.66 13.27 -21.95
N ARG A 209 3.41 13.32 -20.64
CA ARG A 209 4.19 14.10 -19.68
C ARG A 209 4.37 13.34 -18.36
N THR A 210 5.51 13.55 -17.73
CA THR A 210 5.86 12.93 -16.43
C THR A 210 4.93 13.36 -15.30
N ASP A 211 4.46 14.61 -15.31
CA ASP A 211 3.54 15.13 -14.30
C ASP A 211 2.14 14.47 -14.37
N GLU A 212 1.67 14.10 -15.56
CA GLU A 212 0.43 13.34 -15.72
C GLU A 212 0.55 11.92 -15.15
N LYS A 213 1.69 11.25 -15.42
CA LYS A 213 2.00 9.95 -14.84
C LYS A 213 1.99 10.01 -13.32
N LEU A 214 2.71 10.96 -12.72
CA LEU A 214 2.78 11.14 -11.27
C LEU A 214 1.40 11.43 -10.68
N ARG A 215 0.62 12.32 -11.30
CA ARG A 215 -0.74 12.62 -10.84
C ARG A 215 -1.61 11.37 -10.77
N GLN A 216 -1.55 10.49 -11.77
CA GLN A 216 -2.31 9.26 -11.78
C GLN A 216 -1.85 8.32 -10.65
N ILE A 217 -0.54 8.11 -10.48
CA ILE A 217 0.01 7.30 -9.40
C ILE A 217 -0.51 7.77 -8.03
N TYR A 218 -0.40 9.08 -7.74
CA TYR A 218 -0.88 9.63 -6.47
C TYR A 218 -2.39 9.53 -6.28
N THR A 219 -3.15 9.50 -7.38
CA THR A 219 -4.61 9.33 -7.32
C THR A 219 -4.97 7.87 -7.05
N SER A 220 -4.21 6.92 -7.59
CA SER A 220 -4.48 5.47 -7.44
C SER A 220 -4.05 4.90 -6.09
N VAL A 221 -3.06 5.51 -5.43
CA VAL A 221 -2.56 5.09 -4.09
C VAL A 221 -3.45 5.61 -2.95
N ARG A 222 -4.32 6.57 -3.20
CA ARG A 222 -5.23 7.16 -2.20
C ARG A 222 -6.52 6.34 -2.06
#